data_8334edb4440e47b7b16e8016472cf9d9
#
_entry.id   8334edb4440e47b7b16e8016472cf9d9
#
_cell.length_a   1.000
_cell.length_b   1.000
_cell.length_c   1.000
_cell.angle_alpha   90.00
_cell.angle_beta   90.00
_cell.angle_gamma   90.00
#
_symmetry.space_group_name_H-M   'P 1'
#
loop_
_entity.id
_entity.type
_entity.pdbx_description
1 polymer ?
#
loop_
_entity_poly.entity_id
_entity_poly.type
_entity_poly.pdbx_seq_one_letter_code
_entity_poly.pdbx_strand_id
1 'polypeptide(L)'
;MKILIVDDNADARTILAKTLASKGYTVMTAADGAEALQLAQEAPPDMIISDILMPVMDGFQLCRQCKEDDRLARIPFVFYSASYTEKKDKEFGLSMGAVRFIVKPMEPKEFLKTVKEILSDYEKGLLEPAAVPGEKDEDTFLKGHSARLIRQLERKVADLEESNRALHRSEADLKDLFESFVKALVNALEAKSRWTTGHSRRVADYAEQIGREMGFGIAEVAEIKMAALLHDIGKIGLKDYILDKPSELTEEEFGAVKRHAALGAEILADIKQLRPIIPAIRHHHEKLDGSGYPDGIKGPEVGLYAQIIHIADSFDSITADRPYRQAQSKEYAVSELKRFAGQQFKPELVEAFLRVLRGGGTEGSDPEARPAKYP
;
A
#
# COMPACT_ATOMS: atom_id res chain seq x y z
N MET A 1 6.93 50.21 -3.56
CA MET A 1 7.79 49.45 -2.64
C MET A 1 7.82 47.99 -3.08
N LYS A 2 9.01 47.41 -3.12
CA LYS A 2 9.30 46.05 -3.59
C LYS A 2 9.57 45.17 -2.38
N ILE A 3 8.82 44.06 -2.25
CA ILE A 3 8.96 43.11 -1.14
C ILE A 3 9.38 41.76 -1.69
N LEU A 4 10.43 41.18 -1.13
CA LEU A 4 10.85 39.81 -1.43
C LEU A 4 10.25 38.85 -0.39
N ILE A 5 9.49 37.85 -0.89
CA ILE A 5 8.93 36.77 -0.07
C ILE A 5 9.73 35.46 -0.33
N VAL A 6 10.18 34.84 0.74
CA VAL A 6 10.96 33.60 0.68
C VAL A 6 10.27 32.53 1.51
N ASP A 7 9.84 31.45 0.85
CA ASP A 7 9.09 30.37 1.48
C ASP A 7 9.18 29.12 0.59
N ASP A 8 9.47 27.95 1.09
CA ASP A 8 9.59 26.73 0.29
C ASP A 8 8.21 26.18 -0.15
N ASN A 9 7.15 26.54 0.58
CA ASN A 9 5.79 26.16 0.24
C ASN A 9 5.21 27.07 -0.85
N ALA A 10 5.00 26.52 -2.04
CA ALA A 10 4.50 27.27 -3.22
C ALA A 10 3.12 27.91 -2.98
N ASP A 11 2.22 27.26 -2.25
CA ASP A 11 0.87 27.76 -1.97
C ASP A 11 0.94 28.94 -1.00
N ALA A 12 1.70 28.82 0.09
CA ALA A 12 1.93 29.90 1.06
C ALA A 12 2.54 31.11 0.38
N ARG A 13 3.57 30.91 -0.43
CA ARG A 13 4.24 31.93 -1.23
C ARG A 13 3.28 32.66 -2.16
N THR A 14 2.41 31.91 -2.87
CA THR A 14 1.40 32.47 -3.77
C THR A 14 0.35 33.30 -3.03
N ILE A 15 -0.13 32.83 -1.87
CA ILE A 15 -1.12 33.54 -1.05
C ILE A 15 -0.55 34.85 -0.54
N LEU A 16 0.67 34.87 0.00
CA LEU A 16 1.35 36.07 0.50
C LEU A 16 1.60 37.05 -0.62
N ALA A 17 2.07 36.56 -1.78
CA ALA A 17 2.30 37.43 -2.94
C ALA A 17 1.02 38.13 -3.41
N LYS A 18 -0.09 37.39 -3.56
CA LYS A 18 -1.39 37.96 -3.93
C LYS A 18 -1.88 38.95 -2.87
N THR A 19 -1.69 38.65 -1.60
CA THR A 19 -2.11 39.52 -0.48
C THR A 19 -1.39 40.84 -0.51
N LEU A 20 -0.07 40.87 -0.69
CA LEU A 20 0.71 42.10 -0.77
C LEU A 20 0.45 42.87 -2.08
N ALA A 21 0.37 42.15 -3.21
CA ALA A 21 0.08 42.78 -4.50
C ALA A 21 -1.29 43.50 -4.49
N SER A 22 -2.29 42.97 -3.77
CA SER A 22 -3.62 43.58 -3.61
C SER A 22 -3.57 44.99 -2.96
N LYS A 23 -2.46 45.35 -2.31
CA LYS A 23 -2.21 46.64 -1.65
C LYS A 23 -1.19 47.50 -2.39
N GLY A 24 -0.83 47.12 -3.63
CA GLY A 24 0.04 47.93 -4.51
C GLY A 24 1.54 47.70 -4.28
N TYR A 25 1.94 46.66 -3.52
CA TYR A 25 3.34 46.31 -3.43
C TYR A 25 3.80 45.52 -4.67
N THR A 26 5.01 45.77 -5.13
CA THR A 26 5.69 44.93 -6.12
C THR A 26 6.29 43.74 -5.38
N VAL A 27 5.93 42.53 -5.75
CA VAL A 27 6.36 41.32 -5.00
C VAL A 27 7.33 40.52 -5.86
N MET A 28 8.47 40.18 -5.26
CA MET A 28 9.41 39.16 -5.73
C MET A 28 9.24 37.90 -4.88
N THR A 29 9.47 36.71 -5.43
CA THR A 29 9.33 35.47 -4.71
C THR A 29 10.53 34.56 -4.95
N ALA A 30 10.94 33.84 -3.91
CA ALA A 30 11.99 32.82 -3.96
C ALA A 30 11.56 31.57 -3.20
N ALA A 31 12.04 30.41 -3.63
CA ALA A 31 11.71 29.12 -3.01
C ALA A 31 12.69 28.72 -1.89
N ASP A 32 13.84 29.34 -1.85
CA ASP A 32 14.86 29.11 -0.82
C ASP A 32 15.73 30.36 -0.62
N GLY A 33 16.60 30.30 0.39
CA GLY A 33 17.46 31.43 0.71
C GLY A 33 18.53 31.75 -0.35
N ALA A 34 18.99 30.76 -1.11
CA ALA A 34 20.02 30.99 -2.12
C ALA A 34 19.44 31.76 -3.33
N GLU A 35 18.26 31.35 -3.80
CA GLU A 35 17.50 32.08 -4.83
C GLU A 35 17.17 33.49 -4.35
N ALA A 36 16.73 33.61 -3.09
CA ALA A 36 16.39 34.91 -2.49
C ALA A 36 17.58 35.87 -2.45
N LEU A 37 18.75 35.39 -2.06
CA LEU A 37 19.98 36.21 -2.01
C LEU A 37 20.37 36.68 -3.39
N GLN A 38 20.36 35.81 -4.39
CA GLN A 38 20.65 36.19 -5.77
C GLN A 38 19.70 37.26 -6.26
N LEU A 39 18.40 37.10 -6.09
CA LEU A 39 17.38 38.08 -6.49
C LEU A 39 17.56 39.41 -5.76
N ALA A 40 17.89 39.39 -4.47
CA ALA A 40 18.12 40.57 -3.68
C ALA A 40 19.38 41.33 -4.13
N GLN A 41 20.42 40.62 -4.55
CA GLN A 41 21.66 41.21 -5.08
C GLN A 41 21.47 41.85 -6.47
N GLU A 42 20.69 41.18 -7.32
CA GLU A 42 20.36 41.71 -8.68
C GLU A 42 19.43 42.93 -8.63
N ALA A 43 18.42 42.90 -7.77
CA ALA A 43 17.39 43.91 -7.67
C ALA A 43 16.96 44.15 -6.21
N PRO A 44 17.72 44.93 -5.41
CA PRO A 44 17.46 45.07 -3.98
C PRO A 44 15.99 45.42 -3.67
N PRO A 45 15.35 44.65 -2.74
CA PRO A 45 14.00 44.94 -2.29
C PRO A 45 13.98 46.00 -1.18
N ASP A 46 12.81 46.57 -0.92
CA ASP A 46 12.60 47.48 0.22
C ASP A 46 12.38 46.71 1.55
N MET A 47 12.05 45.39 1.49
CA MET A 47 11.88 44.51 2.64
C MET A 47 12.04 43.05 2.21
N ILE A 48 12.57 42.22 3.09
CA ILE A 48 12.61 40.77 2.92
C ILE A 48 11.74 40.15 4.01
N ILE A 49 10.84 39.23 3.60
CA ILE A 49 10.00 38.38 4.49
C ILE A 49 10.33 36.96 4.19
N SER A 50 10.95 36.25 5.14
CA SER A 50 11.47 34.91 4.94
C SER A 50 10.90 33.91 5.94
N ASP A 51 10.52 32.71 5.46
CA ASP A 51 10.45 31.55 6.36
C ASP A 51 11.86 31.22 6.87
N ILE A 52 11.91 30.44 7.93
CA ILE A 52 13.16 29.99 8.54
C ILE A 52 13.58 28.65 7.95
N LEU A 53 12.68 27.67 7.93
CA LEU A 53 12.99 26.33 7.48
C LEU A 53 12.74 26.20 5.97
N MET A 54 13.82 26.25 5.21
CA MET A 54 13.82 26.09 3.77
C MET A 54 15.01 25.23 3.34
N PRO A 55 14.91 24.50 2.22
CA PRO A 55 16.02 23.72 1.67
C PRO A 55 17.15 24.64 1.17
N VAL A 56 18.30 24.08 0.88
CA VAL A 56 19.50 24.71 0.31
C VAL A 56 20.10 25.76 1.25
N MET A 57 19.40 26.84 1.54
CA MET A 57 19.77 27.90 2.48
C MET A 57 18.56 28.29 3.29
N ASP A 58 18.65 28.18 4.61
CA ASP A 58 17.60 28.55 5.54
C ASP A 58 17.49 30.07 5.75
N GLY A 59 16.38 30.51 6.39
CA GLY A 59 16.12 31.92 6.61
C GLY A 59 17.13 32.61 7.53
N PHE A 60 17.75 31.91 8.47
CA PHE A 60 18.78 32.46 9.34
C PHE A 60 20.07 32.73 8.56
N GLN A 61 20.48 31.77 7.72
CA GLN A 61 21.64 31.92 6.85
C GLN A 61 21.42 33.05 5.84
N LEU A 62 20.23 33.13 5.25
CA LEU A 62 19.85 34.23 4.37
C LEU A 62 19.93 35.60 5.07
N CYS A 63 19.34 35.71 6.28
CA CYS A 63 19.40 36.96 7.05
C CYS A 63 20.84 37.38 7.30
N ARG A 64 21.67 36.49 7.73
CA ARG A 64 23.09 36.73 7.96
C ARG A 64 23.81 37.23 6.69
N GLN A 65 23.67 36.52 5.57
CA GLN A 65 24.32 36.89 4.33
C GLN A 65 23.81 38.27 3.81
N CYS A 66 22.52 38.55 4.00
CA CYS A 66 21.99 39.89 3.71
C CYS A 66 22.61 40.98 4.61
N LYS A 67 22.90 40.69 5.86
CA LYS A 67 23.51 41.64 6.80
C LYS A 67 25.02 41.81 6.62
N GLU A 68 25.69 40.84 6.01
CA GLU A 68 27.11 40.92 5.62
C GLU A 68 27.34 41.64 4.27
N ASP A 69 26.31 41.80 3.42
CA ASP A 69 26.39 42.54 2.15
C ASP A 69 26.06 44.03 2.38
N ASP A 70 27.01 44.92 2.12
CA ASP A 70 26.87 46.36 2.35
C ASP A 70 25.63 46.99 1.70
N ARG A 71 25.15 46.43 0.57
CA ARG A 71 23.98 46.92 -0.16
C ARG A 71 22.67 46.43 0.44
N LEU A 72 22.70 45.27 1.08
CA LEU A 72 21.52 44.58 1.64
C LEU A 72 21.40 44.78 3.15
N ALA A 73 22.49 45.10 3.85
CA ALA A 73 22.58 45.21 5.32
C ALA A 73 21.48 46.12 5.92
N ARG A 74 21.13 47.17 5.21
CA ARG A 74 20.14 48.18 5.65
C ARG A 74 18.70 47.77 5.32
N ILE A 75 18.47 46.70 4.55
CA ILE A 75 17.12 46.26 4.19
C ILE A 75 16.47 45.58 5.42
N PRO A 76 15.23 46.01 5.79
CA PRO A 76 14.51 45.34 6.89
C PRO A 76 14.23 43.90 6.56
N PHE A 77 14.69 43.02 7.45
CA PHE A 77 14.48 41.56 7.36
C PHE A 77 13.47 41.11 8.39
N VAL A 78 12.46 40.34 7.98
CA VAL A 78 11.37 39.89 8.80
C VAL A 78 11.29 38.34 8.70
N PHE A 79 11.33 37.66 9.84
CA PHE A 79 11.01 36.24 9.87
C PHE A 79 9.51 36.04 9.95
N TYR A 80 8.96 35.16 9.12
CA TYR A 80 7.55 34.73 9.11
C TYR A 80 7.49 33.22 9.07
N SER A 81 7.39 32.56 10.24
CA SER A 81 7.53 31.11 10.36
C SER A 81 6.53 30.49 11.30
N ALA A 82 6.10 29.25 10.98
CA ALA A 82 5.33 28.39 11.87
C ALA A 82 6.23 27.61 12.86
N SER A 83 7.50 27.51 12.54
CA SER A 83 8.55 26.88 13.35
C SER A 83 9.25 27.95 14.17
N TYR A 84 9.87 27.59 15.28
CA TYR A 84 10.60 28.55 16.12
C TYR A 84 9.70 29.61 16.78
N THR A 85 8.65 29.15 17.49
CA THR A 85 7.67 30.03 18.11
C THR A 85 7.98 30.43 19.57
N GLU A 86 8.99 29.81 20.19
CA GLU A 86 9.38 30.10 21.56
C GLU A 86 10.05 31.48 21.69
N LYS A 87 10.00 32.05 22.91
CA LYS A 87 10.59 33.36 23.20
C LYS A 87 12.06 33.44 22.82
N LYS A 88 12.83 32.41 23.12
CA LYS A 88 14.28 32.30 22.78
C LYS A 88 14.54 32.32 21.27
N ASP A 89 13.62 31.76 20.48
CA ASP A 89 13.74 31.73 19.02
C ASP A 89 13.56 33.11 18.41
N LYS A 90 12.58 33.86 18.93
CA LYS A 90 12.35 35.25 18.53
C LYS A 90 13.52 36.16 18.91
N GLU A 91 13.99 36.04 20.15
CA GLU A 91 15.18 36.78 20.62
C GLU A 91 16.40 36.48 19.75
N PHE A 92 16.56 35.21 19.38
CA PHE A 92 17.63 34.79 18.49
C PHE A 92 17.50 35.38 17.08
N GLY A 93 16.33 35.26 16.44
CA GLY A 93 16.10 35.85 15.12
C GLY A 93 16.35 37.37 15.10
N LEU A 94 15.96 38.09 16.16
CA LEU A 94 16.23 39.52 16.32
C LEU A 94 17.73 39.80 16.51
N SER A 95 18.47 38.98 17.25
CA SER A 95 19.92 39.12 17.41
C SER A 95 20.70 38.94 16.11
N MET A 96 20.12 38.21 15.12
CA MET A 96 20.69 38.05 13.78
C MET A 96 20.52 39.28 12.87
N GLY A 97 19.91 40.35 13.35
CA GLY A 97 19.68 41.58 12.60
C GLY A 97 18.29 41.67 11.94
N ALA A 98 17.37 40.73 12.22
CA ALA A 98 15.99 40.88 11.80
C ALA A 98 15.27 41.95 12.62
N VAL A 99 14.40 42.72 11.96
CA VAL A 99 13.65 43.80 12.62
C VAL A 99 12.36 43.30 13.27
N ARG A 100 11.86 42.14 12.84
CA ARG A 100 10.64 41.56 13.40
C ARG A 100 10.61 40.05 13.19
N PHE A 101 9.93 39.39 14.13
CA PHE A 101 9.60 37.97 14.04
C PHE A 101 8.07 37.80 14.09
N ILE A 102 7.48 37.18 13.10
CA ILE A 102 6.04 36.96 12.96
C ILE A 102 5.78 35.45 12.94
N VAL A 103 4.78 35.00 13.71
CA VAL A 103 4.41 33.57 13.82
C VAL A 103 3.27 33.28 12.82
N LYS A 104 3.42 32.22 12.02
CA LYS A 104 2.35 31.64 11.18
C LYS A 104 1.41 30.76 12.03
N PRO A 105 0.10 30.70 11.71
CA PRO A 105 -0.62 31.52 10.72
C PRO A 105 -0.97 32.89 11.29
N MET A 106 -1.09 33.90 10.42
CA MET A 106 -1.59 35.22 10.75
C MET A 106 -2.68 35.60 9.75
N GLU A 107 -3.75 36.22 10.22
CA GLU A 107 -4.84 36.71 9.39
C GLU A 107 -4.33 37.71 8.34
N PRO A 108 -4.77 37.63 7.06
CA PRO A 108 -4.25 38.49 5.99
C PRO A 108 -4.34 39.99 6.28
N LYS A 109 -5.40 40.44 6.97
CA LYS A 109 -5.57 41.84 7.36
C LYS A 109 -4.54 42.27 8.41
N GLU A 110 -4.28 41.45 9.37
CA GLU A 110 -3.31 41.69 10.43
C GLU A 110 -1.89 41.69 9.88
N PHE A 111 -1.57 40.71 9.00
CA PHE A 111 -0.30 40.62 8.30
C PHE A 111 0.00 41.90 7.51
N LEU A 112 -0.95 42.38 6.71
CA LEU A 112 -0.80 43.66 5.95
C LEU A 112 -0.60 44.85 6.85
N LYS A 113 -1.30 44.91 7.98
CA LYS A 113 -1.13 45.96 8.98
C LYS A 113 0.29 45.94 9.56
N THR A 114 0.76 44.76 9.95
CA THR A 114 2.11 44.55 10.50
C THR A 114 3.20 44.97 9.49
N VAL A 115 3.06 44.54 8.22
CA VAL A 115 4.02 44.90 7.16
C VAL A 115 4.06 46.41 6.99
N LYS A 116 2.92 47.08 6.97
CA LYS A 116 2.84 48.55 6.85
C LYS A 116 3.46 49.26 8.04
N GLU A 117 3.24 48.78 9.27
CA GLU A 117 3.85 49.33 10.49
C GLU A 117 5.36 49.19 10.44
N ILE A 118 5.89 48.02 10.10
CA ILE A 118 7.33 47.78 9.99
C ILE A 118 7.98 48.72 8.99
N LEU A 119 7.40 48.89 7.79
CA LEU A 119 7.91 49.80 6.77
C LEU A 119 7.91 51.27 7.25
N SER A 120 6.80 51.72 7.87
CA SER A 120 6.68 53.07 8.38
C SER A 120 7.67 53.35 9.54
N ASP A 121 7.83 52.39 10.47
CA ASP A 121 8.72 52.55 11.60
C ASP A 121 10.19 52.52 11.15
N TYR A 122 10.50 51.72 10.12
CA TYR A 122 11.83 51.67 9.53
C TYR A 122 12.18 52.98 8.81
N GLU A 123 11.28 53.52 8.00
CA GLU A 123 11.45 54.83 7.34
C GLU A 123 11.66 55.99 8.32
N LYS A 124 11.07 55.92 9.50
CA LYS A 124 11.19 56.91 10.57
C LYS A 124 12.45 56.71 11.44
N GLY A 125 13.24 55.69 11.18
CA GLY A 125 14.41 55.34 12.01
C GLY A 125 14.07 54.84 13.40
N LEU A 126 12.83 54.35 13.62
CA LEU A 126 12.39 53.78 14.90
C LEU A 126 12.74 52.30 15.03
N LEU A 127 13.06 51.67 13.94
CA LEU A 127 13.54 50.27 13.87
C LEU A 127 14.94 50.27 13.24
N GLU A 128 15.93 49.96 14.04
CA GLU A 128 17.28 49.71 13.54
C GLU A 128 17.59 48.23 13.58
N PRO A 129 18.17 47.63 12.51
CA PRO A 129 18.67 46.26 12.54
C PRO A 129 19.74 46.17 13.64
N ALA A 130 19.68 45.07 14.44
CA ALA A 130 20.77 44.81 15.39
C ALA A 130 22.09 44.61 14.63
N ALA A 131 23.21 45.03 15.26
CA ALA A 131 24.53 44.79 14.71
C ALA A 131 24.79 43.27 14.56
N VAL A 132 25.46 42.89 13.46
CA VAL A 132 25.80 41.46 13.22
C VAL A 132 26.60 40.90 14.39
N PRO A 133 26.23 39.72 14.93
CA PRO A 133 26.98 39.08 15.99
C PRO A 133 28.42 38.76 15.55
N GLY A 134 29.39 38.95 16.42
CA GLY A 134 30.78 38.64 16.13
C GLY A 134 31.10 37.15 16.05
N GLU A 135 32.28 36.78 15.53
CA GLU A 135 32.70 35.35 15.30
C GLU A 135 32.50 34.39 16.48
N LYS A 136 32.57 34.87 17.75
CA LYS A 136 32.30 34.02 18.93
C LYS A 136 30.86 33.55 19.08
N ASP A 137 29.91 34.24 18.46
CA ASP A 137 28.51 33.88 18.50
C ASP A 137 28.14 32.86 17.40
N GLU A 138 29.00 32.71 16.39
CA GLU A 138 28.81 31.79 15.27
C GLU A 138 28.81 30.32 15.70
N ASP A 139 29.76 29.90 16.52
CA ASP A 139 29.88 28.53 17.02
C ASP A 139 28.70 28.16 17.93
N THR A 140 28.24 29.13 18.73
CA THR A 140 27.05 29.00 19.58
C THR A 140 25.78 28.91 18.75
N PHE A 141 25.70 29.69 17.65
CA PHE A 141 24.61 29.65 16.70
C PHE A 141 24.50 28.28 15.97
N LEU A 142 25.59 27.85 15.33
CA LEU A 142 25.63 26.59 14.59
C LEU A 142 25.29 25.38 15.50
N LYS A 143 25.80 25.37 16.74
CA LYS A 143 25.45 24.34 17.72
C LYS A 143 23.99 24.38 18.14
N GLY A 144 23.46 25.57 18.39
CA GLY A 144 22.05 25.74 18.75
C GLY A 144 21.10 25.37 17.61
N HIS A 145 21.42 25.75 16.38
CA HIS A 145 20.66 25.45 15.18
C HIS A 145 20.68 23.96 14.85
N SER A 146 21.87 23.34 14.82
CA SER A 146 22.03 21.89 14.60
C SER A 146 21.29 21.07 15.65
N ALA A 147 21.35 21.44 16.93
CA ALA A 147 20.63 20.75 18.00
C ALA A 147 19.10 20.84 17.86
N ARG A 148 18.58 21.90 17.23
CA ARG A 148 17.13 22.05 16.95
C ARG A 148 16.70 21.22 15.75
N LEU A 149 17.47 21.25 14.66
CA LEU A 149 17.22 20.41 13.50
C LEU A 149 17.24 18.93 13.86
N ILE A 150 18.20 18.50 14.69
CA ILE A 150 18.25 17.12 15.19
C ILE A 150 16.98 16.77 15.95
N ARG A 151 16.53 17.60 16.90
CA ARG A 151 15.29 17.35 17.66
C ARG A 151 14.05 17.32 16.78
N GLN A 152 13.97 18.14 15.74
CA GLN A 152 12.85 18.09 14.79
C GLN A 152 12.89 16.83 13.94
N LEU A 153 14.07 16.42 13.48
CA LEU A 153 14.27 15.16 12.78
C LEU A 153 13.88 13.97 13.66
N GLU A 154 14.33 13.94 14.91
CA GLU A 154 13.99 12.88 15.87
C GLU A 154 12.46 12.77 16.08
N ARG A 155 11.75 13.91 16.21
CA ARG A 155 10.28 13.91 16.30
C ARG A 155 9.63 13.37 15.02
N LYS A 156 10.07 13.85 13.84
CA LYS A 156 9.55 13.38 12.56
C LYS A 156 9.79 11.90 12.34
N VAL A 157 10.96 11.38 12.73
CA VAL A 157 11.27 9.94 12.67
C VAL A 157 10.34 9.16 13.60
N ALA A 158 10.14 9.61 14.83
CA ALA A 158 9.24 8.96 15.78
C ALA A 158 7.79 8.92 15.28
N ASP A 159 7.28 10.04 14.74
CA ASP A 159 5.93 10.15 14.16
C ASP A 159 5.78 9.19 12.95
N LEU A 160 6.81 9.12 12.09
CA LEU A 160 6.81 8.24 10.92
C LEU A 160 6.84 6.76 11.32
N GLU A 161 7.63 6.39 12.32
CA GLU A 161 7.69 5.03 12.86
C GLU A 161 6.35 4.62 13.50
N GLU A 162 5.69 5.52 14.21
CA GLU A 162 4.37 5.27 14.78
C GLU A 162 3.32 5.07 13.68
N SER A 163 3.30 5.94 12.67
CA SER A 163 2.40 5.82 11.51
C SER A 163 2.63 4.52 10.75
N ASN A 164 3.90 4.14 10.54
CA ASN A 164 4.25 2.90 9.84
C ASN A 164 3.80 1.67 10.63
N ARG A 165 3.99 1.67 11.96
CA ARG A 165 3.49 0.59 12.84
C ARG A 165 1.96 0.49 12.81
N ALA A 166 1.25 1.62 12.78
CA ALA A 166 -0.21 1.64 12.67
C ALA A 166 -0.68 1.08 11.32
N LEU A 167 0.01 1.43 10.23
CA LEU A 167 -0.28 0.91 8.89
C LEU A 167 -0.12 -0.61 8.83
N HIS A 168 1.01 -1.15 9.30
CA HIS A 168 1.24 -2.60 9.32
C HIS A 168 0.22 -3.37 10.15
N ARG A 169 -0.23 -2.80 11.29
CA ARG A 169 -1.32 -3.41 12.07
C ARG A 169 -2.62 -3.44 11.28
N SER A 170 -2.98 -2.32 10.65
CA SER A 170 -4.20 -2.24 9.84
C SER A 170 -4.18 -3.19 8.64
N GLU A 171 -3.02 -3.37 7.99
CA GLU A 171 -2.85 -4.35 6.91
C GLU A 171 -3.04 -5.79 7.41
N ALA A 172 -2.48 -6.13 8.57
CA ALA A 172 -2.65 -7.44 9.19
C ALA A 172 -4.12 -7.71 9.57
N ASP A 173 -4.76 -6.75 10.23
CA ASP A 173 -6.18 -6.84 10.63
C ASP A 173 -7.10 -7.02 9.41
N LEU A 174 -6.83 -6.31 8.32
CA LEU A 174 -7.59 -6.42 7.06
C LEU A 174 -7.41 -7.81 6.43
N LYS A 175 -6.20 -8.36 6.45
CA LYS A 175 -5.92 -9.70 5.96
C LYS A 175 -6.67 -10.76 6.76
N ASP A 176 -6.61 -10.68 8.09
CA ASP A 176 -7.29 -11.61 9.00
C ASP A 176 -8.83 -11.53 8.83
N LEU A 177 -9.36 -10.32 8.66
CA LEU A 177 -10.78 -10.11 8.38
C LEU A 177 -11.18 -10.77 7.05
N PHE A 178 -10.38 -10.58 5.99
CA PHE A 178 -10.64 -11.18 4.69
C PHE A 178 -10.63 -12.72 4.76
N GLU A 179 -9.63 -13.32 5.41
CA GLU A 179 -9.57 -14.78 5.60
C GLU A 179 -10.76 -15.31 6.40
N SER A 180 -11.16 -14.58 7.45
CA SER A 180 -12.32 -14.94 8.28
C SER A 180 -13.63 -14.86 7.49
N PHE A 181 -13.76 -13.85 6.64
CA PHE A 181 -14.90 -13.67 5.74
C PHE A 181 -15.00 -14.83 4.74
N VAL A 182 -13.89 -15.20 4.10
CA VAL A 182 -13.86 -16.36 3.18
C VAL A 182 -14.28 -17.64 3.91
N LYS A 183 -13.74 -17.88 5.11
CA LYS A 183 -14.12 -19.05 5.94
C LYS A 183 -15.62 -19.04 6.28
N ALA A 184 -16.18 -17.88 6.59
CA ALA A 184 -17.62 -17.74 6.88
C ALA A 184 -18.48 -18.03 5.64
N LEU A 185 -18.07 -17.57 4.46
CA LEU A 185 -18.77 -17.89 3.19
C LEU A 185 -18.74 -19.39 2.88
N VAL A 186 -17.59 -20.03 3.03
CA VAL A 186 -17.45 -21.47 2.83
C VAL A 186 -18.33 -22.24 3.82
N ASN A 187 -18.31 -21.89 5.10
CA ASN A 187 -19.16 -22.51 6.11
C ASN A 187 -20.65 -22.33 5.81
N ALA A 188 -21.06 -21.15 5.35
CA ALA A 188 -22.46 -20.89 4.95
C ALA A 188 -22.88 -21.73 3.74
N LEU A 189 -21.98 -21.93 2.78
CA LEU A 189 -22.22 -22.82 1.65
C LEU A 189 -22.33 -24.29 2.10
N GLU A 190 -21.40 -24.77 2.89
CA GLU A 190 -21.37 -26.13 3.40
C GLU A 190 -22.58 -26.45 4.30
N ALA A 191 -23.16 -25.43 4.96
CA ALA A 191 -24.39 -25.60 5.76
C ALA A 191 -25.63 -25.92 4.89
N LYS A 192 -25.58 -25.69 3.57
CA LYS A 192 -26.69 -26.06 2.64
C LYS A 192 -26.82 -27.58 2.46
N SER A 193 -25.74 -28.33 2.64
CA SER A 193 -25.77 -29.78 2.51
C SER A 193 -24.84 -30.44 3.55
N ARG A 194 -25.38 -31.34 4.31
CA ARG A 194 -24.59 -32.10 5.30
C ARG A 194 -23.44 -32.92 4.69
N TRP A 195 -23.52 -33.19 3.40
CA TRP A 195 -22.54 -34.02 2.68
C TRP A 195 -21.32 -33.22 2.22
N THR A 196 -21.41 -31.91 2.30
CA THR A 196 -20.31 -31.00 1.92
C THR A 196 -19.52 -30.49 3.13
N THR A 197 -19.92 -30.84 4.34
CA THR A 197 -19.25 -30.36 5.57
C THR A 197 -17.76 -30.75 5.58
N GLY A 198 -16.90 -29.72 5.64
CA GLY A 198 -15.45 -29.85 5.65
C GLY A 198 -14.81 -30.26 4.32
N HIS A 199 -15.59 -30.45 3.26
CA HIS A 199 -15.11 -30.79 1.92
C HIS A 199 -14.15 -29.74 1.37
N SER A 200 -14.59 -28.49 1.29
CA SER A 200 -13.77 -27.40 0.73
C SER A 200 -12.45 -27.23 1.47
N ARG A 201 -12.45 -27.48 2.79
CA ARG A 201 -11.21 -27.42 3.59
C ARG A 201 -10.27 -28.59 3.26
N ARG A 202 -10.77 -29.82 3.18
CA ARG A 202 -9.94 -30.99 2.82
C ARG A 202 -9.36 -30.83 1.41
N VAL A 203 -10.17 -30.39 0.45
CA VAL A 203 -9.72 -30.10 -0.92
C VAL A 203 -8.62 -29.03 -0.91
N ALA A 204 -8.79 -27.96 -0.14
CA ALA A 204 -7.80 -26.91 -0.02
C ALA A 204 -6.48 -27.39 0.62
N ASP A 205 -6.56 -28.26 1.64
CA ASP A 205 -5.39 -28.83 2.29
C ASP A 205 -4.62 -29.77 1.35
N TYR A 206 -5.32 -30.59 0.55
CA TYR A 206 -4.67 -31.40 -0.50
C TYR A 206 -4.07 -30.53 -1.60
N ALA A 207 -4.79 -29.52 -2.08
CA ALA A 207 -4.31 -28.63 -3.13
C ALA A 207 -3.08 -27.83 -2.68
N GLU A 208 -3.05 -27.36 -1.44
CA GLU A 208 -1.88 -26.71 -0.83
C GLU A 208 -0.66 -27.62 -0.83
N GLN A 209 -0.84 -28.90 -0.40
CA GLN A 209 0.24 -29.86 -0.34
C GLN A 209 0.76 -30.22 -1.74
N ILE A 210 -0.12 -30.39 -2.73
CA ILE A 210 0.29 -30.58 -4.13
C ILE A 210 1.09 -29.38 -4.62
N GLY A 211 0.62 -28.15 -4.36
CA GLY A 211 1.31 -26.92 -4.73
C GLY A 211 2.73 -26.84 -4.15
N ARG A 212 2.89 -27.17 -2.86
CA ARG A 212 4.20 -27.23 -2.21
C ARG A 212 5.12 -28.28 -2.83
N GLU A 213 4.59 -29.49 -3.06
CA GLU A 213 5.33 -30.60 -3.67
C GLU A 213 5.79 -30.29 -5.12
N MET A 214 4.98 -29.51 -5.85
CA MET A 214 5.31 -29.02 -7.19
C MET A 214 6.30 -27.85 -7.19
N GLY A 215 6.69 -27.32 -6.02
CA GLY A 215 7.67 -26.27 -5.89
C GLY A 215 7.13 -24.85 -6.18
N PHE A 216 5.81 -24.63 -6.08
CA PHE A 216 5.24 -23.29 -6.15
C PHE A 216 5.71 -22.41 -5.00
N GLY A 217 5.83 -21.11 -5.24
CA GLY A 217 6.18 -20.13 -4.21
C GLY A 217 5.07 -19.96 -3.17
N ILE A 218 5.40 -19.34 -2.04
CA ILE A 218 4.46 -19.17 -0.90
C ILE A 218 3.17 -18.46 -1.34
N ALA A 219 3.28 -17.41 -2.20
CA ALA A 219 2.14 -16.67 -2.71
C ALA A 219 1.25 -17.53 -3.61
N GLU A 220 1.84 -18.28 -4.52
CA GLU A 220 1.14 -19.18 -5.45
C GLU A 220 0.41 -20.30 -4.68
N VAL A 221 1.06 -20.88 -3.66
CA VAL A 221 0.44 -21.88 -2.79
C VAL A 221 -0.75 -21.31 -2.03
N ALA A 222 -0.66 -20.07 -1.56
CA ALA A 222 -1.79 -19.39 -0.92
C ALA A 222 -2.95 -19.14 -1.90
N GLU A 223 -2.67 -18.78 -3.15
CA GLU A 223 -3.67 -18.64 -4.22
C GLU A 223 -4.34 -19.96 -4.55
N ILE A 224 -3.57 -21.05 -4.70
CA ILE A 224 -4.10 -22.40 -4.93
C ILE A 224 -5.04 -22.80 -3.79
N LYS A 225 -4.62 -22.59 -2.55
CA LYS A 225 -5.45 -22.90 -1.36
C LYS A 225 -6.74 -22.10 -1.35
N MET A 226 -6.66 -20.80 -1.64
CA MET A 226 -7.82 -19.91 -1.70
C MET A 226 -8.78 -20.32 -2.82
N ALA A 227 -8.27 -20.64 -4.00
CA ALA A 227 -9.08 -21.13 -5.12
C ALA A 227 -9.79 -22.44 -4.75
N ALA A 228 -9.09 -23.36 -4.10
CA ALA A 228 -9.65 -24.62 -3.64
C ALA A 228 -10.71 -24.44 -2.55
N LEU A 229 -10.56 -23.48 -1.63
CA LEU A 229 -11.60 -23.14 -0.64
C LEU A 229 -12.88 -22.62 -1.30
N LEU A 230 -12.75 -21.88 -2.38
CA LEU A 230 -13.87 -21.16 -3.05
C LEU A 230 -14.38 -21.89 -4.30
N HIS A 231 -13.79 -23.02 -4.72
CA HIS A 231 -14.11 -23.67 -5.99
C HIS A 231 -15.61 -23.95 -6.19
N ASP A 232 -16.28 -24.27 -5.12
CA ASP A 232 -17.67 -24.66 -5.07
C ASP A 232 -18.65 -23.52 -4.74
N ILE A 233 -18.19 -22.28 -4.57
CA ILE A 233 -19.02 -21.15 -4.10
C ILE A 233 -20.28 -20.95 -4.95
N GLY A 234 -20.23 -21.28 -6.22
CA GLY A 234 -21.38 -21.17 -7.13
C GLY A 234 -22.51 -22.15 -6.82
N LYS A 235 -22.29 -23.17 -5.99
CA LYS A 235 -23.36 -24.06 -5.51
C LYS A 235 -24.40 -23.33 -4.66
N ILE A 236 -24.10 -22.11 -4.21
CA ILE A 236 -25.10 -21.25 -3.54
C ILE A 236 -26.34 -21.02 -4.42
N GLY A 237 -26.18 -21.01 -5.73
CA GLY A 237 -27.28 -20.88 -6.70
C GLY A 237 -28.09 -22.14 -6.97
N LEU A 238 -27.66 -23.30 -6.42
CA LEU A 238 -28.37 -24.57 -6.60
C LEU A 238 -29.50 -24.70 -5.57
N LYS A 239 -30.54 -25.37 -5.99
CA LYS A 239 -31.66 -25.73 -5.10
C LYS A 239 -31.24 -26.89 -4.20
N ASP A 240 -31.60 -26.83 -2.92
CA ASP A 240 -31.14 -27.80 -1.89
C ASP A 240 -31.54 -29.23 -2.23
N TYR A 241 -32.73 -29.47 -2.84
CA TYR A 241 -33.15 -30.82 -3.22
C TYR A 241 -32.24 -31.47 -4.27
N ILE A 242 -31.49 -30.70 -5.08
CA ILE A 242 -30.52 -31.23 -6.05
C ILE A 242 -29.25 -31.70 -5.30
N LEU A 243 -28.80 -30.92 -4.32
CA LEU A 243 -27.60 -31.21 -3.56
C LEU A 243 -27.75 -32.47 -2.68
N ASP A 244 -28.92 -32.67 -2.10
CA ASP A 244 -29.20 -33.76 -1.15
C ASP A 244 -30.00 -34.91 -1.79
N LYS A 245 -30.10 -34.97 -3.11
CA LYS A 245 -30.87 -35.97 -3.82
C LYS A 245 -30.26 -37.39 -3.57
N PRO A 246 -31.01 -38.31 -3.04
CA PRO A 246 -30.49 -39.66 -2.70
C PRO A 246 -30.36 -40.59 -3.92
N SER A 247 -30.79 -40.16 -5.11
CA SER A 247 -30.69 -40.90 -6.35
C SER A 247 -29.83 -40.18 -7.37
N GLU A 248 -29.50 -40.81 -8.47
CA GLU A 248 -28.80 -40.15 -9.58
C GLU A 248 -29.54 -38.92 -10.08
N LEU A 249 -28.79 -37.91 -10.49
CA LEU A 249 -29.33 -36.70 -11.06
C LEU A 249 -29.81 -36.94 -12.49
N THR A 250 -30.92 -36.31 -12.87
CA THR A 250 -31.30 -36.26 -14.26
C THR A 250 -30.31 -35.42 -15.08
N GLU A 251 -30.34 -35.52 -16.41
CA GLU A 251 -29.47 -34.69 -17.28
C GLU A 251 -29.68 -33.19 -17.04
N GLU A 252 -30.93 -32.78 -16.81
CA GLU A 252 -31.28 -31.39 -16.54
C GLU A 252 -30.73 -30.91 -15.17
N GLU A 253 -30.88 -31.72 -14.14
CA GLU A 253 -30.33 -31.45 -12.80
C GLU A 253 -28.81 -31.44 -12.84
N PHE A 254 -28.19 -32.39 -13.55
CA PHE A 254 -26.72 -32.40 -13.72
C PHE A 254 -26.23 -31.19 -14.52
N GLY A 255 -26.98 -30.75 -15.53
CA GLY A 255 -26.74 -29.50 -16.24
C GLY A 255 -26.79 -28.27 -15.32
N ALA A 256 -27.72 -28.27 -14.33
CA ALA A 256 -27.76 -27.24 -13.31
C ALA A 256 -26.51 -27.26 -12.42
N VAL A 257 -26.07 -28.47 -11.98
CA VAL A 257 -24.84 -28.60 -11.18
C VAL A 257 -23.62 -28.10 -11.94
N LYS A 258 -23.45 -28.46 -13.21
CA LYS A 258 -22.30 -27.99 -14.02
C LYS A 258 -22.14 -26.48 -14.04
N ARG A 259 -23.25 -25.73 -13.96
CA ARG A 259 -23.19 -24.24 -13.97
C ARG A 259 -22.54 -23.62 -12.74
N HIS A 260 -22.36 -24.39 -11.63
CA HIS A 260 -21.76 -23.79 -10.41
C HIS A 260 -20.35 -23.25 -10.64
N ALA A 261 -19.54 -23.89 -11.48
CA ALA A 261 -18.19 -23.44 -11.75
C ALA A 261 -18.16 -22.06 -12.42
N ALA A 262 -19.00 -21.85 -13.45
CA ALA A 262 -19.15 -20.55 -14.09
C ALA A 262 -19.76 -19.51 -13.14
N LEU A 263 -20.83 -19.87 -12.41
CA LEU A 263 -21.48 -18.97 -11.45
C LEU A 263 -20.54 -18.58 -10.31
N GLY A 264 -19.69 -19.52 -9.83
CA GLY A 264 -18.67 -19.22 -8.82
C GLY A 264 -17.67 -18.17 -9.29
N ALA A 265 -17.22 -18.27 -10.53
CA ALA A 265 -16.34 -17.28 -11.14
C ALA A 265 -17.04 -15.91 -11.27
N GLU A 266 -18.33 -15.88 -11.64
CA GLU A 266 -19.13 -14.65 -11.73
C GLU A 266 -19.33 -13.97 -10.38
N ILE A 267 -19.68 -14.73 -9.33
CA ILE A 267 -19.89 -14.21 -7.97
C ILE A 267 -18.62 -13.49 -7.45
N LEU A 268 -17.45 -13.99 -7.81
CA LEU A 268 -16.18 -13.48 -7.30
C LEU A 268 -15.52 -12.45 -8.21
N ALA A 269 -16.08 -12.17 -9.39
CA ALA A 269 -15.46 -11.35 -10.46
C ALA A 269 -15.10 -9.93 -10.02
N ASP A 270 -15.92 -9.33 -9.16
CA ASP A 270 -15.74 -7.95 -8.69
C ASP A 270 -14.70 -7.81 -7.58
N ILE A 271 -14.26 -8.92 -6.97
CA ILE A 271 -13.28 -8.93 -5.90
C ILE A 271 -11.87 -8.92 -6.52
N LYS A 272 -11.22 -7.75 -6.55
CA LYS A 272 -9.91 -7.55 -7.20
C LYS A 272 -8.84 -8.53 -6.71
N GLN A 273 -8.83 -8.84 -5.42
CA GLN A 273 -7.86 -9.71 -4.77
C GLN A 273 -7.99 -11.17 -5.21
N LEU A 274 -9.16 -11.59 -5.72
CA LEU A 274 -9.42 -12.96 -6.16
C LEU A 274 -9.25 -13.13 -7.67
N ARG A 275 -9.04 -12.07 -8.45
CA ARG A 275 -8.88 -12.16 -9.92
C ARG A 275 -7.86 -13.21 -10.39
N PRO A 276 -6.69 -13.39 -9.76
CA PRO A 276 -5.74 -14.41 -10.20
C PRO A 276 -6.28 -15.84 -10.13
N ILE A 277 -7.20 -16.12 -9.20
CA ILE A 277 -7.72 -17.45 -8.94
C ILE A 277 -9.05 -17.75 -9.62
N ILE A 278 -9.75 -16.75 -10.18
CA ILE A 278 -11.04 -16.91 -10.87
C ILE A 278 -10.98 -17.97 -11.99
N PRO A 279 -9.94 -17.99 -12.86
CA PRO A 279 -9.83 -19.03 -13.88
C PRO A 279 -9.77 -20.44 -13.29
N ALA A 280 -9.09 -20.61 -12.15
CA ALA A 280 -9.02 -21.90 -11.47
C ALA A 280 -10.39 -22.34 -10.92
N ILE A 281 -11.17 -21.42 -10.37
CA ILE A 281 -12.53 -21.66 -9.89
C ILE A 281 -13.47 -22.03 -11.05
N ARG A 282 -13.35 -21.32 -12.19
CA ARG A 282 -14.18 -21.60 -13.36
C ARG A 282 -13.88 -22.97 -13.98
N HIS A 283 -12.60 -23.35 -14.04
CA HIS A 283 -12.12 -24.49 -14.83
C HIS A 283 -11.76 -25.72 -13.98
N HIS A 284 -12.11 -25.77 -12.69
CA HIS A 284 -11.72 -26.90 -11.82
C HIS A 284 -12.37 -28.25 -12.18
N HIS A 285 -13.36 -28.25 -13.05
CA HIS A 285 -13.97 -29.46 -13.63
C HIS A 285 -13.61 -29.68 -15.10
N GLU A 286 -12.70 -28.87 -15.63
CA GLU A 286 -12.15 -29.17 -16.96
C GLU A 286 -11.19 -30.33 -16.92
N LYS A 287 -11.15 -31.09 -18.01
CA LYS A 287 -10.32 -32.28 -18.18
C LYS A 287 -9.33 -32.08 -19.31
N LEU A 288 -8.18 -32.77 -19.25
CA LEU A 288 -7.17 -32.62 -20.29
C LEU A 288 -7.66 -33.01 -21.68
N ASP A 289 -8.58 -33.97 -21.77
CA ASP A 289 -9.17 -34.46 -23.03
C ASP A 289 -10.26 -33.52 -23.59
N GLY A 290 -10.68 -32.49 -22.81
CA GLY A 290 -11.74 -31.55 -23.19
C GLY A 290 -13.15 -32.07 -22.97
N SER A 291 -13.33 -33.20 -22.27
CA SER A 291 -14.65 -33.73 -21.90
C SER A 291 -15.19 -33.09 -20.63
N GLY A 292 -14.49 -32.10 -20.07
CA GLY A 292 -14.86 -31.35 -18.87
C GLY A 292 -15.92 -30.27 -19.13
N TYR A 293 -16.11 -29.41 -18.14
CA TYR A 293 -17.03 -28.27 -18.20
C TYR A 293 -16.49 -27.09 -17.34
N PRO A 294 -16.95 -25.85 -17.55
CA PRO A 294 -18.05 -25.38 -18.38
C PRO A 294 -17.68 -25.13 -19.84
N ASP A 295 -16.41 -24.91 -20.17
CA ASP A 295 -15.99 -24.40 -21.48
C ASP A 295 -15.46 -25.49 -22.43
N GLY A 296 -15.14 -26.69 -21.92
CA GLY A 296 -14.65 -27.81 -22.73
C GLY A 296 -13.23 -27.57 -23.27
N ILE A 297 -12.41 -26.80 -22.56
CA ILE A 297 -11.01 -26.48 -22.91
C ILE A 297 -10.10 -27.69 -22.72
N LYS A 298 -8.96 -27.72 -23.43
CA LYS A 298 -8.08 -28.90 -23.50
C LYS A 298 -6.63 -28.61 -23.11
N GLY A 299 -6.00 -29.60 -22.55
CA GLY A 299 -4.55 -29.63 -22.36
C GLY A 299 -4.01 -28.41 -21.62
N PRO A 300 -3.08 -27.65 -22.23
CA PRO A 300 -2.44 -26.50 -21.59
C PRO A 300 -3.38 -25.31 -21.28
N GLU A 301 -4.53 -25.22 -21.95
CA GLU A 301 -5.53 -24.17 -21.70
C GLU A 301 -6.15 -24.31 -20.31
N VAL A 302 -6.17 -25.55 -19.76
CA VAL A 302 -6.57 -25.79 -18.37
C VAL A 302 -5.41 -25.40 -17.46
N GLY A 303 -5.53 -24.28 -16.79
CA GLY A 303 -4.50 -23.78 -15.90
C GLY A 303 -4.11 -24.75 -14.80
N LEU A 304 -2.85 -24.71 -14.34
CA LEU A 304 -2.33 -25.66 -13.34
C LEU A 304 -3.12 -25.64 -12.02
N TYR A 305 -3.56 -24.48 -11.56
CA TYR A 305 -4.35 -24.38 -10.32
C TYR A 305 -5.69 -25.13 -10.45
N ALA A 306 -6.38 -24.99 -11.60
CA ALA A 306 -7.62 -25.73 -11.87
C ALA A 306 -7.37 -27.26 -11.85
N GLN A 307 -6.29 -27.72 -12.46
CA GLN A 307 -5.92 -29.12 -12.51
C GLN A 307 -5.55 -29.68 -11.11
N ILE A 308 -4.86 -28.90 -10.29
CA ILE A 308 -4.55 -29.26 -8.88
C ILE A 308 -5.85 -29.42 -8.09
N ILE A 309 -6.78 -28.47 -8.22
CA ILE A 309 -8.08 -28.53 -7.54
C ILE A 309 -8.88 -29.74 -8.04
N HIS A 310 -8.88 -29.99 -9.36
CA HIS A 310 -9.57 -31.14 -9.94
C HIS A 310 -9.11 -32.49 -9.35
N ILE A 311 -7.81 -32.69 -9.15
CA ILE A 311 -7.25 -33.89 -8.52
C ILE A 311 -7.68 -33.99 -7.05
N ALA A 312 -7.53 -32.89 -6.29
CA ALA A 312 -7.85 -32.82 -4.87
C ALA A 312 -9.35 -33.07 -4.62
N ASP A 313 -10.22 -32.41 -5.40
CA ASP A 313 -11.67 -32.61 -5.34
C ASP A 313 -12.08 -34.02 -5.74
N SER A 314 -11.52 -34.59 -6.82
CA SER A 314 -11.79 -35.95 -7.24
C SER A 314 -11.43 -36.95 -6.15
N PHE A 315 -10.27 -36.79 -5.50
CA PHE A 315 -9.84 -37.66 -4.40
C PHE A 315 -10.77 -37.57 -3.19
N ASP A 316 -11.09 -36.35 -2.74
CA ASP A 316 -12.01 -36.13 -1.63
C ASP A 316 -13.42 -36.68 -1.95
N SER A 317 -13.88 -36.39 -3.16
CA SER A 317 -15.20 -36.87 -3.62
C SER A 317 -15.28 -38.40 -3.61
N ILE A 318 -14.21 -39.13 -3.93
CA ILE A 318 -14.17 -40.61 -3.89
C ILE A 318 -14.10 -41.15 -2.45
N THR A 319 -13.34 -40.48 -1.58
CA THR A 319 -13.05 -40.93 -0.23
C THR A 319 -14.01 -40.44 0.86
N ALA A 320 -14.98 -39.55 0.50
CA ALA A 320 -16.04 -39.06 1.38
C ALA A 320 -17.41 -39.72 1.07
N ASP A 321 -18.27 -39.76 2.07
CA ASP A 321 -19.67 -40.19 1.90
C ASP A 321 -20.44 -39.16 1.08
N ARG A 322 -21.31 -39.66 0.20
CA ARG A 322 -22.22 -38.85 -0.61
C ARG A 322 -23.66 -39.33 -0.44
N PRO A 323 -24.70 -38.52 -0.75
CA PRO A 323 -26.11 -38.94 -0.57
C PRO A 323 -26.48 -40.26 -1.23
N TYR A 324 -25.80 -40.57 -2.33
CA TYR A 324 -26.08 -41.74 -3.19
C TYR A 324 -24.96 -42.81 -3.17
N ARG A 325 -23.86 -42.60 -2.39
CA ARG A 325 -22.69 -43.50 -2.37
C ARG A 325 -21.90 -43.40 -1.07
N GLN A 326 -21.54 -44.54 -0.49
CA GLN A 326 -20.58 -44.60 0.61
C GLN A 326 -19.15 -44.29 0.15
N ALA A 327 -18.34 -43.80 1.08
CA ALA A 327 -16.91 -43.56 0.87
C ALA A 327 -16.20 -44.79 0.35
N GLN A 328 -15.34 -44.63 -0.62
CA GLN A 328 -14.44 -45.68 -1.11
C GLN A 328 -13.09 -45.58 -0.39
N SER A 329 -12.28 -46.65 -0.50
CA SER A 329 -10.96 -46.66 0.11
C SER A 329 -10.01 -45.67 -0.58
N LYS A 330 -8.96 -45.24 0.15
CA LYS A 330 -7.90 -44.42 -0.42
C LYS A 330 -7.17 -45.09 -1.58
N GLU A 331 -6.99 -46.40 -1.47
CA GLU A 331 -6.35 -47.25 -2.48
C GLU A 331 -7.17 -47.25 -3.78
N TYR A 332 -8.50 -47.32 -3.65
CA TYR A 332 -9.40 -47.22 -4.79
C TYR A 332 -9.28 -45.80 -5.45
N ALA A 333 -9.33 -44.74 -4.66
CA ALA A 333 -9.18 -43.40 -5.17
C ALA A 333 -7.82 -43.21 -5.91
N VAL A 334 -6.74 -43.72 -5.33
CA VAL A 334 -5.41 -43.68 -5.99
C VAL A 334 -5.42 -44.47 -7.29
N SER A 335 -6.09 -45.64 -7.35
CA SER A 335 -6.19 -46.43 -8.58
C SER A 335 -6.93 -45.67 -9.69
N GLU A 336 -8.00 -44.94 -9.36
CA GLU A 336 -8.76 -44.12 -10.30
C GLU A 336 -7.94 -42.93 -10.81
N LEU A 337 -7.24 -42.21 -9.92
CA LEU A 337 -6.36 -41.12 -10.35
C LEU A 337 -5.29 -41.58 -11.34
N LYS A 338 -4.66 -42.76 -11.07
CA LYS A 338 -3.66 -43.35 -11.98
C LYS A 338 -4.28 -43.78 -13.30
N ARG A 339 -5.47 -44.39 -13.25
CA ARG A 339 -6.18 -44.86 -14.45
C ARG A 339 -6.48 -43.72 -15.44
N PHE A 340 -6.83 -42.54 -14.91
CA PHE A 340 -7.20 -41.39 -15.71
C PHE A 340 -6.07 -40.35 -15.90
N ALA A 341 -4.85 -40.69 -15.45
CA ALA A 341 -3.68 -39.89 -15.74
C ALA A 341 -3.41 -39.80 -17.27
N GLY A 342 -3.17 -38.60 -17.78
CA GLY A 342 -3.03 -38.34 -19.21
C GLY A 342 -4.36 -38.16 -19.99
N GLN A 343 -5.52 -38.46 -19.36
CA GLN A 343 -6.84 -38.23 -19.93
C GLN A 343 -7.58 -37.11 -19.21
N GLN A 344 -7.86 -37.27 -17.91
CA GLN A 344 -8.52 -36.27 -17.10
C GLN A 344 -7.51 -35.43 -16.32
N PHE A 345 -6.45 -36.04 -15.83
CA PHE A 345 -5.46 -35.45 -14.93
C PHE A 345 -4.08 -35.39 -15.58
N LYS A 346 -3.34 -34.33 -15.29
CA LYS A 346 -1.95 -34.22 -15.69
C LYS A 346 -1.10 -35.23 -14.93
N PRO A 347 -0.34 -36.12 -15.62
CA PRO A 347 0.40 -37.20 -14.94
C PRO A 347 1.34 -36.71 -13.85
N GLU A 348 2.06 -35.60 -14.07
CA GLU A 348 3.01 -35.05 -13.11
C GLU A 348 2.33 -34.60 -11.81
N LEU A 349 1.10 -34.06 -11.91
CA LEU A 349 0.32 -33.66 -10.74
C LEU A 349 -0.21 -34.88 -9.96
N VAL A 350 -0.59 -35.95 -10.67
CA VAL A 350 -0.96 -37.20 -10.02
C VAL A 350 0.23 -37.77 -9.24
N GLU A 351 1.42 -37.82 -9.86
CA GLU A 351 2.63 -38.33 -9.17
C GLU A 351 2.98 -37.43 -7.96
N ALA A 352 2.89 -36.11 -8.06
CA ALA A 352 3.10 -35.22 -6.93
C ALA A 352 2.11 -35.51 -5.78
N PHE A 353 0.83 -35.66 -6.10
CA PHE A 353 -0.16 -36.00 -5.10
C PHE A 353 0.07 -37.37 -4.44
N LEU A 354 0.52 -38.34 -5.21
CA LEU A 354 0.88 -39.69 -4.65
C LEU A 354 2.06 -39.61 -3.68
N ARG A 355 3.03 -38.72 -3.92
CA ARG A 355 4.12 -38.46 -2.95
C ARG A 355 3.59 -37.82 -1.68
N VAL A 356 2.69 -36.81 -1.80
CA VAL A 356 2.01 -36.21 -0.66
C VAL A 356 1.29 -37.24 0.20
N LEU A 357 0.49 -38.15 -0.43
CA LEU A 357 -0.27 -39.17 0.28
C LEU A 357 0.59 -40.21 0.99
N ARG A 358 1.83 -40.43 0.54
CA ARG A 358 2.80 -41.34 1.19
C ARG A 358 3.50 -40.74 2.40
N GLY A 359 3.19 -39.52 2.79
CA GLY A 359 3.85 -38.85 3.90
C GLY A 359 5.20 -38.26 3.55
N GLY A 360 5.46 -38.01 2.27
CA GLY A 360 6.65 -37.34 1.77
C GLY A 360 6.63 -35.82 2.01
N GLY A 361 6.60 -35.38 3.27
CA GLY A 361 7.05 -34.06 3.63
C GLY A 361 8.58 -34.07 3.52
N THR A 362 9.12 -33.20 2.71
CA THR A 362 10.57 -33.05 2.43
C THR A 362 11.33 -32.76 3.72
N GLU A 363 11.92 -33.76 4.34
CA GLU A 363 13.19 -33.60 5.02
C GLU A 363 14.28 -33.56 3.94
N GLY A 364 14.82 -32.37 3.71
CA GLY A 364 16.12 -32.16 3.07
C GLY A 364 16.29 -32.68 1.64
N SER A 365 15.72 -32.03 0.64
CA SER A 365 16.22 -32.14 -0.75
C SER A 365 17.05 -30.89 -1.07
N ASP A 366 18.30 -31.16 -1.46
CA ASP A 366 19.33 -30.25 -1.94
C ASP A 366 18.78 -29.23 -2.95
N PRO A 367 19.01 -27.92 -2.79
CA PRO A 367 18.49 -26.88 -3.70
C PRO A 367 19.00 -26.97 -5.14
N GLU A 368 20.02 -27.75 -5.41
CA GLU A 368 20.69 -27.82 -6.74
C GLU A 368 20.05 -28.80 -7.73
N ALA A 369 19.06 -29.62 -7.35
CA ALA A 369 18.44 -30.62 -8.22
C ALA A 369 17.05 -30.25 -8.73
N ARG A 370 16.74 -28.99 -8.95
CA ARG A 370 15.42 -28.55 -9.46
C ARG A 370 15.41 -28.44 -10.98
N PRO A 371 14.48 -29.08 -11.71
CA PRO A 371 14.31 -28.84 -13.13
C PRO A 371 13.83 -27.40 -13.36
N ALA A 372 14.30 -26.82 -14.47
CA ALA A 372 14.03 -25.45 -14.88
C ALA A 372 12.52 -25.13 -14.92
N LYS A 373 12.15 -23.94 -14.46
CA LYS A 373 10.79 -23.39 -14.50
C LYS A 373 10.20 -23.57 -15.89
N TYR A 374 8.99 -24.08 -15.95
CA TYR A 374 8.19 -24.11 -17.16
C TYR A 374 7.87 -22.68 -17.63
N PRO A 375 7.87 -22.42 -18.96
CA PRO A 375 7.50 -21.14 -19.55
C PRO A 375 6.02 -20.82 -19.37
#